data_f7fc8c37c80f9a6d854bf63492e91bba
#
_entry.id   f7fc8c37c80f9a6d854bf63492e91bba
#
_cell.length_a   1.000
_cell.length_b   1.000
_cell.length_c   1.000
_cell.angle_alpha   90.00
_cell.angle_beta   90.00
_cell.angle_gamma   90.00
#
_symmetry.space_group_name_H-M   'P 1'
#
loop_
_entity.id
_entity.type
_entity.pdbx_description
1 polymer ?
#
loop_
_entity_poly.entity_id
_entity_poly.type
_entity_poly.pdbx_seq_one_letter_code
_entity_poly.pdbx_strand_id
1 'polypeptide(L)'
;AIEPFTRDCFFPDLQVFITRSSPQSDKGLSYAIKGGHNDESHNHNDVGNYIVYADGEPLIIDVGALAYNAKYFSKDRYTFWAVSSDYHNTPIINGFIQKEGIKYAATSVSAQGTKNKGTFTLDLAGAYPVEAAVISWTRKLSLYRQRNILYFSETYILKEYKAPSSIILMTAALVEKKEDGILSL
;
A
#
# COMPACT_ATOMS: atom_id res chain seq x y z
N ALA A 1 -20.30 -2.55 23.85
CA ALA A 1 -20.66 -2.16 22.46
C ALA A 1 -19.96 -3.12 21.51
N ILE A 2 -20.67 -3.63 20.51
CA ILE A 2 -20.06 -4.44 19.46
C ILE A 2 -19.44 -3.44 18.47
N GLU A 3 -18.15 -3.55 18.24
CA GLU A 3 -17.46 -2.74 17.24
C GLU A 3 -18.06 -3.02 15.85
N PRO A 4 -18.44 -1.99 15.08
CA PRO A 4 -19.09 -2.17 13.78
C PRO A 4 -18.08 -2.54 12.67
N PHE A 5 -17.20 -3.50 12.92
CA PHE A 5 -16.22 -3.95 11.94
C PHE A 5 -16.90 -4.73 10.82
N THR A 6 -17.21 -4.05 9.72
CA THR A 6 -17.62 -4.73 8.51
C THR A 6 -16.48 -5.61 8.00
N ARG A 7 -16.81 -6.77 7.42
CA ARG A 7 -15.79 -7.68 6.90
C ARG A 7 -15.03 -7.07 5.72
N ASP A 8 -15.76 -6.47 4.79
CA ASP A 8 -15.23 -5.84 3.59
C ASP A 8 -15.87 -4.46 3.42
N CYS A 9 -15.06 -3.47 3.08
CA CYS A 9 -15.52 -2.14 2.73
C CYS A 9 -14.66 -1.59 1.60
N PHE A 10 -15.30 -1.10 0.54
CA PHE A 10 -14.62 -0.41 -0.56
C PHE A 10 -15.21 0.99 -0.72
N PHE A 11 -14.34 1.98 -0.75
CA PHE A 11 -14.66 3.38 -1.00
C PHE A 11 -14.20 3.72 -2.43
N PRO A 12 -15.09 3.66 -3.44
CA PRO A 12 -14.68 3.74 -4.84
C PRO A 12 -14.07 5.08 -5.22
N ASP A 13 -14.58 6.19 -4.65
CA ASP A 13 -14.09 7.54 -4.96
C ASP A 13 -12.66 7.78 -4.43
N LEU A 14 -12.30 7.12 -3.34
CA LEU A 14 -10.97 7.16 -2.72
C LEU A 14 -10.09 5.99 -3.15
N GLN A 15 -10.68 4.99 -3.79
CA GLN A 15 -10.05 3.71 -4.12
C GLN A 15 -9.42 3.02 -2.90
N VAL A 16 -10.08 3.13 -1.74
CA VAL A 16 -9.62 2.52 -0.49
C VAL A 16 -10.41 1.25 -0.23
N PHE A 17 -9.72 0.15 0.01
CA PHE A 17 -10.32 -1.14 0.36
C PHE A 17 -9.82 -1.62 1.71
N ILE A 18 -10.76 -2.03 2.56
CA ILE A 18 -10.51 -2.62 3.88
C ILE A 18 -11.13 -4.00 3.88
N THR A 19 -10.40 -5.00 4.33
CA THR A 19 -10.90 -6.38 4.46
C THR A 19 -10.26 -7.09 5.65
N ARG A 20 -11.00 -8.02 6.23
CA ARG A 20 -10.57 -8.77 7.42
C ARG A 20 -11.01 -10.23 7.37
N SER A 21 -10.39 -11.07 8.19
CA SER A 21 -10.69 -12.50 8.26
C SER A 21 -12.11 -12.77 8.70
N SER A 22 -12.62 -12.04 9.70
CA SER A 22 -13.98 -12.19 10.23
C SER A 22 -14.67 -10.84 10.43
N PRO A 23 -15.98 -10.72 10.22
CA PRO A 23 -16.74 -9.52 10.58
C PRO A 23 -16.80 -9.37 12.11
N GLN A 24 -16.90 -8.13 12.57
CA GLN A 24 -17.08 -7.79 13.99
C GLN A 24 -15.97 -8.35 14.91
N SER A 25 -14.76 -8.55 14.36
CA SER A 25 -13.64 -9.11 15.11
C SER A 25 -12.31 -8.53 14.61
N ASP A 26 -11.39 -8.34 15.53
CA ASP A 26 -9.99 -8.02 15.29
C ASP A 26 -9.11 -9.28 15.08
N LYS A 27 -9.69 -10.48 15.35
CA LYS A 27 -8.96 -11.74 15.23
C LYS A 27 -8.69 -12.13 13.78
N GLY A 28 -7.53 -12.71 13.57
CA GLY A 28 -6.99 -13.06 12.26
C GLY A 28 -6.36 -11.85 11.56
N LEU A 29 -6.10 -12.01 10.28
CA LEU A 29 -5.50 -10.95 9.46
C LEU A 29 -6.56 -9.96 8.98
N SER A 30 -6.16 -8.69 8.92
CA SER A 30 -6.87 -7.64 8.20
C SER A 30 -5.86 -6.77 7.44
N TYR A 31 -6.30 -6.16 6.34
CA TYR A 31 -5.51 -5.17 5.66
C TYR A 31 -6.38 -4.02 5.13
N ALA A 32 -5.76 -2.86 5.00
CA ALA A 32 -6.27 -1.74 4.24
C ALA A 32 -5.26 -1.36 3.16
N ILE A 33 -5.74 -0.97 1.99
CA ILE A 33 -4.92 -0.54 0.85
C ILE A 33 -5.62 0.61 0.14
N LYS A 34 -4.83 1.54 -0.42
CA LYS A 34 -5.35 2.64 -1.23
C LYS A 34 -4.82 2.59 -2.67
N GLY A 35 -5.63 3.03 -3.61
CA GLY A 35 -5.25 3.46 -4.94
C GLY A 35 -5.15 4.99 -5.00
N GLY A 36 -6.07 5.65 -5.71
CA GLY A 36 -6.16 7.10 -5.80
C GLY A 36 -5.05 7.76 -6.60
N HIS A 37 -4.69 8.97 -6.22
CA HIS A 37 -3.67 9.76 -6.89
C HIS A 37 -2.83 10.58 -5.89
N ASN A 38 -1.68 11.10 -6.32
CA ASN A 38 -0.78 11.87 -5.48
C ASN A 38 -1.09 13.38 -5.46
N ASP A 39 -2.38 13.73 -5.39
CA ASP A 39 -2.87 15.12 -5.26
C ASP A 39 -4.19 15.19 -4.47
N GLU A 40 -4.41 14.22 -3.60
CA GLU A 40 -5.54 14.25 -2.66
C GLU A 40 -5.25 15.28 -1.55
N SER A 41 -6.31 15.76 -0.90
CA SER A 41 -6.12 16.69 0.23
C SER A 41 -5.28 16.01 1.34
N HIS A 42 -4.24 16.70 1.79
CA HIS A 42 -3.30 16.20 2.80
C HIS A 42 -2.58 14.88 2.44
N ASN A 43 -2.44 14.57 1.15
CA ASN A 43 -1.83 13.32 0.67
C ASN A 43 -0.33 13.20 1.01
N HIS A 44 0.14 11.96 0.99
CA HIS A 44 1.54 11.59 0.75
C HIS A 44 1.66 11.02 -0.66
N ASN A 45 2.88 10.85 -1.18
CA ASN A 45 3.12 10.12 -2.42
C ASN A 45 3.11 8.62 -2.13
N ASP A 46 1.93 8.06 -1.94
CA ASP A 46 1.74 6.74 -1.34
C ASP A 46 0.68 5.89 -2.07
N VAL A 47 0.48 6.12 -3.37
CA VAL A 47 -0.42 5.31 -4.20
C VAL A 47 -0.03 3.83 -4.13
N GLY A 48 -0.98 2.98 -3.75
CA GLY A 48 -0.77 1.56 -3.54
C GLY A 48 -0.22 1.18 -2.18
N ASN A 49 -0.04 2.14 -1.26
CA ASN A 49 0.34 1.85 0.12
C ASN A 49 -0.73 1.00 0.83
N TYR A 50 -0.29 0.16 1.75
CA TYR A 50 -1.16 -0.74 2.51
C TYR A 50 -0.62 -0.96 3.93
N ILE A 51 -1.53 -1.30 4.81
CA ILE A 51 -1.23 -1.70 6.20
C ILE A 51 -1.83 -3.08 6.47
N VAL A 52 -1.20 -3.84 7.34
CA VAL A 52 -1.65 -5.19 7.74
C VAL A 52 -1.65 -5.29 9.25
N TYR A 53 -2.73 -5.86 9.77
CA TYR A 53 -2.88 -6.18 11.19
C TYR A 53 -3.05 -7.69 11.37
N ALA A 54 -2.50 -8.22 12.45
CA ALA A 54 -2.67 -9.59 12.89
C ALA A 54 -3.23 -9.59 14.32
N ASP A 55 -4.42 -10.15 14.54
CA ASP A 55 -5.10 -10.20 15.84
C ASP A 55 -5.25 -8.83 16.53
N GLY A 56 -5.44 -7.77 15.74
CA GLY A 56 -5.57 -6.39 16.21
C GLY A 56 -4.23 -5.66 16.37
N GLU A 57 -3.09 -6.34 16.28
CA GLU A 57 -1.76 -5.75 16.38
C GLU A 57 -1.21 -5.36 15.00
N PRO A 58 -0.56 -4.18 14.86
CA PRO A 58 -0.01 -3.73 13.59
C PRO A 58 1.24 -4.53 13.20
N LEU A 59 1.20 -5.16 12.03
CA LEU A 59 2.29 -5.96 11.48
C LEU A 59 3.06 -5.19 10.40
N ILE A 60 2.34 -4.71 9.38
CA ILE A 60 2.86 -3.79 8.36
C ILE A 60 2.17 -2.45 8.60
N ILE A 61 2.98 -1.42 8.82
CA ILE A 61 2.52 -0.10 9.24
C ILE A 61 2.72 0.93 8.13
N ASP A 62 2.14 2.10 8.32
CA ASP A 62 2.51 3.32 7.60
C ASP A 62 3.36 4.22 8.50
N VAL A 63 4.22 5.03 7.90
CA VAL A 63 5.06 5.99 8.63
C VAL A 63 4.22 7.05 9.36
N GLY A 64 2.99 7.28 8.93
CA GLY A 64 2.09 8.28 9.48
C GLY A 64 2.46 9.71 9.10
N ALA A 65 1.79 10.68 9.71
CA ALA A 65 1.99 12.09 9.46
C ALA A 65 2.96 12.70 10.48
N LEU A 66 3.82 13.61 9.98
CA LEU A 66 4.63 14.48 10.84
C LEU A 66 3.76 15.55 11.50
N ALA A 67 4.31 16.22 12.54
CA ALA A 67 3.66 17.38 13.14
C ALA A 67 3.41 18.48 12.09
N TYR A 68 2.17 18.91 11.98
CA TYR A 68 1.78 19.95 11.04
C TYR A 68 2.41 21.30 11.38
N ASN A 69 2.92 21.95 10.35
CA ASN A 69 3.43 23.32 10.39
C ASN A 69 3.12 24.03 9.08
N ALA A 70 3.40 25.33 8.97
CA ALA A 70 3.09 26.11 7.77
C ALA A 70 3.71 25.53 6.49
N LYS A 71 4.91 24.95 6.56
CA LYS A 71 5.58 24.33 5.42
C LYS A 71 4.82 23.09 4.92
N TYR A 72 4.17 22.34 5.82
CA TYR A 72 3.38 21.15 5.46
C TYR A 72 2.15 21.50 4.59
N PHE A 73 1.66 22.73 4.64
CA PHE A 73 0.54 23.24 3.82
C PHE A 73 0.99 24.01 2.59
N SER A 74 2.28 24.01 2.27
CA SER A 74 2.85 24.67 1.11
C SER A 74 3.35 23.64 0.07
N LYS A 75 3.86 24.14 -1.07
CA LYS A 75 4.53 23.31 -2.08
C LYS A 75 5.75 22.56 -1.53
N ASP A 76 6.34 23.07 -0.46
CA ASP A 76 7.51 22.47 0.17
C ASP A 76 7.18 21.20 0.99
N ARG A 77 5.90 20.82 1.11
CA ARG A 77 5.50 19.59 1.82
C ARG A 77 6.18 18.35 1.26
N TYR A 78 6.37 18.29 -0.06
CA TYR A 78 7.00 17.16 -0.74
C TYR A 78 8.53 17.07 -0.50
N THR A 79 9.11 18.01 0.26
CA THR A 79 10.49 17.92 0.76
C THR A 79 10.58 17.17 2.09
N PHE A 80 9.46 16.87 2.75
CA PHE A 80 9.46 16.06 3.96
C PHE A 80 9.59 14.58 3.62
N TRP A 81 10.48 13.90 4.32
CA TRP A 81 10.74 12.47 4.10
C TRP A 81 9.48 11.62 4.27
N ALA A 82 8.64 11.90 5.28
CA ALA A 82 7.40 11.13 5.53
C ALA A 82 6.32 11.31 4.45
N VAL A 83 6.49 12.25 3.51
CA VAL A 83 5.57 12.42 2.36
C VAL A 83 6.08 11.68 1.13
N SER A 84 7.35 11.28 1.15
CA SER A 84 8.03 10.62 0.03
C SER A 84 7.71 9.12 -0.02
N SER A 85 7.49 8.58 -1.22
CA SER A 85 7.02 7.20 -1.39
C SER A 85 8.01 6.13 -0.97
N ASP A 86 9.28 6.44 -0.84
CA ASP A 86 10.33 5.54 -0.34
C ASP A 86 10.27 5.31 1.18
N TYR A 87 9.36 6.00 1.86
CA TYR A 87 9.03 5.77 3.28
C TYR A 87 7.62 5.20 3.49
N HIS A 88 7.02 4.66 2.43
CA HIS A 88 5.74 3.95 2.44
C HIS A 88 5.90 2.52 1.90
N ASN A 89 4.86 1.70 2.01
CA ASN A 89 4.87 0.33 1.47
C ASN A 89 4.65 0.36 -0.06
N THR A 90 5.52 1.05 -0.77
CA THR A 90 5.47 1.23 -2.22
C THR A 90 6.78 0.78 -2.87
N PRO A 91 6.78 0.36 -4.14
CA PRO A 91 8.02 0.01 -4.81
C PRO A 91 8.87 1.22 -5.18
N ILE A 92 10.19 1.05 -5.21
CA ILE A 92 11.11 1.90 -5.94
C ILE A 92 11.35 1.20 -7.28
N ILE A 93 11.00 1.84 -8.40
CA ILE A 93 11.04 1.22 -9.73
C ILE A 93 12.17 1.82 -10.55
N ASN A 94 13.14 0.99 -11.00
CA ASN A 94 14.31 1.46 -11.73
C ASN A 94 15.08 2.60 -11.03
N GLY A 95 15.03 2.63 -9.67
CA GLY A 95 15.62 3.70 -8.87
C GLY A 95 14.75 4.97 -8.75
N PHE A 96 13.52 4.96 -9.28
CA PHE A 96 12.58 6.08 -9.20
C PHE A 96 11.49 5.84 -8.16
N ILE A 97 11.11 6.93 -7.48
CA ILE A 97 10.00 7.01 -6.54
C ILE A 97 8.80 7.69 -7.19
N GLN A 98 7.63 7.61 -6.55
CA GLN A 98 6.43 8.29 -7.02
C GLN A 98 6.59 9.82 -7.01
N LYS A 99 5.80 10.50 -7.83
CA LYS A 99 5.76 11.95 -7.92
C LYS A 99 4.42 12.51 -7.45
N GLU A 100 4.45 13.75 -7.03
CA GLU A 100 3.26 14.53 -6.66
C GLU A 100 2.45 14.95 -7.89
N GLY A 101 1.13 15.07 -7.71
CA GLY A 101 0.20 15.60 -8.69
C GLY A 101 -0.85 14.59 -9.15
N ILE A 102 -2.01 15.09 -9.57
CA ILE A 102 -3.21 14.32 -9.94
C ILE A 102 -2.97 13.31 -11.08
N LYS A 103 -2.02 13.59 -11.96
CA LYS A 103 -1.65 12.69 -13.07
C LYS A 103 -0.93 11.42 -12.59
N TYR A 104 -0.36 11.45 -11.38
CA TYR A 104 0.33 10.32 -10.79
C TYR A 104 -0.66 9.52 -9.95
N ALA A 105 -1.26 8.52 -10.57
CA ALA A 105 -2.43 7.82 -10.07
C ALA A 105 -2.34 6.30 -10.31
N ALA A 106 -3.08 5.56 -9.51
CA ALA A 106 -3.35 4.16 -9.78
C ALA A 106 -4.31 4.01 -10.97
N THR A 107 -4.13 2.95 -11.73
CA THR A 107 -5.06 2.53 -12.78
C THR A 107 -5.51 1.08 -12.57
N SER A 108 -6.52 0.64 -13.31
CA SER A 108 -7.02 -0.75 -13.27
C SER A 108 -7.36 -1.23 -11.85
N VAL A 109 -7.93 -0.35 -11.02
CA VAL A 109 -8.25 -0.63 -9.62
C VAL A 109 -9.47 -1.55 -9.54
N SER A 110 -9.36 -2.62 -8.76
CA SER A 110 -10.43 -3.58 -8.53
C SER A 110 -10.42 -4.07 -7.08
N ALA A 111 -11.57 -4.04 -6.43
CA ALA A 111 -11.79 -4.56 -5.09
C ALA A 111 -12.88 -5.63 -5.10
N GLN A 112 -12.62 -6.77 -4.48
CA GLN A 112 -13.57 -7.86 -4.40
C GLN A 112 -13.54 -8.52 -3.02
N GLY A 113 -14.68 -8.52 -2.33
CA GLY A 113 -14.92 -9.24 -1.08
C GLY A 113 -15.87 -10.42 -1.28
N THR A 114 -15.43 -11.62 -0.94
CA THR A 114 -16.25 -12.84 -0.90
C THR A 114 -16.23 -13.48 0.48
N LYS A 115 -17.07 -14.49 0.73
CA LYS A 115 -17.05 -15.25 1.99
C LYS A 115 -15.64 -15.78 2.32
N ASN A 116 -14.89 -16.22 1.33
CA ASN A 116 -13.63 -16.93 1.51
C ASN A 116 -12.39 -16.04 1.28
N LYS A 117 -12.55 -14.91 0.57
CA LYS A 117 -11.40 -14.11 0.14
C LYS A 117 -11.74 -12.64 0.01
N GLY A 118 -10.80 -11.77 0.44
CA GLY A 118 -10.78 -10.34 0.12
C GLY A 118 -9.60 -10.07 -0.82
N THR A 119 -9.85 -9.45 -1.97
CA THR A 119 -8.81 -9.18 -2.97
C THR A 119 -8.87 -7.74 -3.43
N PHE A 120 -7.71 -7.12 -3.54
CA PHE A 120 -7.53 -5.82 -4.17
C PHE A 120 -6.42 -5.90 -5.21
N THR A 121 -6.64 -5.28 -6.36
CA THR A 121 -5.67 -5.23 -7.47
C THR A 121 -5.63 -3.82 -8.03
N LEU A 122 -4.43 -3.34 -8.36
CA LEU A 122 -4.24 -2.06 -9.04
C LEU A 122 -2.97 -2.10 -9.88
N ASP A 123 -2.87 -1.21 -10.87
CA ASP A 123 -1.62 -0.93 -11.57
C ASP A 123 -1.02 0.39 -11.05
N LEU A 124 0.26 0.35 -10.67
CA LEU A 124 1.00 1.46 -10.06
C LEU A 124 1.84 2.24 -11.07
N ALA A 125 1.98 1.77 -12.32
CA ALA A 125 2.89 2.41 -13.28
C ALA A 125 2.59 3.91 -13.46
N GLY A 126 1.31 4.29 -13.43
CA GLY A 126 0.88 5.69 -13.56
C GLY A 126 1.30 6.60 -12.40
N ALA A 127 1.69 6.07 -11.25
CA ALA A 127 2.16 6.86 -10.11
C ALA A 127 3.63 7.27 -10.22
N TYR A 128 4.35 6.75 -11.23
CA TYR A 128 5.79 6.97 -11.41
C TYR A 128 6.08 7.90 -12.59
N PRO A 129 7.22 8.61 -12.56
CA PRO A 129 7.65 9.43 -13.70
C PRO A 129 7.99 8.56 -14.91
N VAL A 130 7.89 9.13 -16.10
CA VAL A 130 8.18 8.42 -17.37
C VAL A 130 9.61 7.86 -17.41
N GLU A 131 10.53 8.48 -16.70
CA GLU A 131 11.93 8.08 -16.55
C GLU A 131 12.07 6.72 -15.83
N ALA A 132 11.08 6.30 -15.04
CA ALA A 132 11.06 4.97 -14.43
C ALA A 132 10.94 3.85 -15.47
N ALA A 133 10.58 4.18 -16.71
CA ALA A 133 10.48 3.25 -17.84
C ALA A 133 9.66 1.99 -17.52
N VAL A 134 8.61 2.13 -16.71
CA VAL A 134 7.68 1.08 -16.35
C VAL A 134 6.46 1.12 -17.29
N ILE A 135 6.09 -0.04 -17.86
CA ILE A 135 4.88 -0.19 -18.69
C ILE A 135 3.70 -0.56 -17.81
N SER A 136 3.89 -1.50 -16.89
CA SER A 136 2.90 -1.91 -15.90
C SER A 136 3.60 -2.38 -14.62
N TRP A 137 2.94 -2.14 -13.49
CA TRP A 137 3.33 -2.67 -12.19
C TRP A 137 2.07 -3.03 -11.42
N THR A 138 1.60 -4.25 -11.62
CA THR A 138 0.37 -4.74 -10.99
C THR A 138 0.66 -5.25 -9.60
N ARG A 139 0.06 -4.62 -8.60
CA ARG A 139 0.02 -5.06 -7.20
C ARG A 139 -1.28 -5.77 -6.93
N LYS A 140 -1.21 -6.92 -6.25
CA LYS A 140 -2.38 -7.67 -5.82
C LYS A 140 -2.21 -8.20 -4.40
N LEU A 141 -3.16 -7.86 -3.53
CA LEU A 141 -3.29 -8.41 -2.19
C LEU A 141 -4.50 -9.35 -2.16
N SER A 142 -4.35 -10.54 -1.57
CA SER A 142 -5.41 -11.55 -1.46
C SER A 142 -5.40 -12.18 -0.08
N LEU A 143 -6.36 -11.83 0.77
CA LEU A 143 -6.57 -12.44 2.07
C LEU A 143 -7.45 -13.69 1.94
N TYR A 144 -6.87 -14.86 2.19
CA TYR A 144 -7.58 -16.14 2.27
C TYR A 144 -8.01 -16.39 3.71
N ARG A 145 -9.29 -16.12 4.01
CA ARG A 145 -9.83 -16.00 5.36
C ARG A 145 -9.71 -17.29 6.18
N GLN A 146 -10.10 -18.43 5.59
CA GLN A 146 -10.07 -19.73 6.29
C GLN A 146 -8.65 -20.20 6.64
N ARG A 147 -7.66 -19.79 5.82
CA ARG A 147 -6.25 -20.13 6.06
C ARG A 147 -5.53 -19.09 6.90
N ASN A 148 -6.16 -17.92 7.12
CA ASN A 148 -5.54 -16.74 7.71
C ASN A 148 -4.20 -16.39 7.04
N ILE A 149 -4.19 -16.37 5.70
CA ILE A 149 -3.00 -16.09 4.89
C ILE A 149 -3.29 -14.90 3.99
N LEU A 150 -2.41 -13.91 4.00
CA LEU A 150 -2.38 -12.80 3.05
C LEU A 150 -1.29 -13.07 2.01
N TYR A 151 -1.70 -13.22 0.74
CA TYR A 151 -0.77 -13.23 -0.39
C TYR A 151 -0.60 -11.84 -0.93
N PHE A 152 0.64 -11.45 -1.08
CA PHE A 152 1.10 -10.25 -1.72
C PHE A 152 1.82 -10.63 -3.02
N SER A 153 1.43 -10.02 -4.14
CA SER A 153 2.00 -10.31 -5.46
C SER A 153 2.26 -9.02 -6.22
N GLU A 154 3.45 -8.91 -6.76
CA GLU A 154 3.88 -7.87 -7.71
C GLU A 154 4.21 -8.51 -9.05
N THR A 155 3.61 -8.01 -10.11
CA THR A 155 3.91 -8.44 -11.48
C THR A 155 4.16 -7.20 -12.32
N TYR A 156 5.29 -7.12 -13.02
CA TYR A 156 5.67 -5.90 -13.71
C TYR A 156 6.28 -6.15 -15.08
N ILE A 157 6.19 -5.13 -15.94
CA ILE A 157 6.83 -5.05 -17.24
C ILE A 157 7.57 -3.71 -17.30
N LEU A 158 8.87 -3.76 -17.49
CA LEU A 158 9.70 -2.58 -17.74
C LEU A 158 9.89 -2.40 -19.25
N LYS A 159 9.86 -1.15 -19.73
CA LYS A 159 10.27 -0.80 -21.08
C LYS A 159 11.78 -0.97 -21.24
N GLU A 160 12.51 -0.65 -20.17
CA GLU A 160 13.97 -0.68 -20.11
C GLU A 160 14.39 -0.93 -18.65
N TYR A 161 15.41 -1.74 -18.44
CA TYR A 161 16.06 -1.87 -17.14
C TYR A 161 17.10 -0.75 -16.99
N LYS A 162 17.01 0.04 -15.91
CA LYS A 162 17.94 1.15 -15.61
C LYS A 162 18.67 0.94 -14.29
N ALA A 163 17.97 0.43 -13.29
CA ALA A 163 18.50 0.18 -11.95
C ALA A 163 17.68 -0.91 -11.26
N PRO A 164 18.20 -1.52 -10.19
CA PRO A 164 17.42 -2.44 -9.36
C PRO A 164 16.11 -1.78 -8.86
N SER A 165 15.03 -2.55 -8.88
CA SER A 165 13.78 -2.18 -8.23
C SER A 165 13.71 -2.83 -6.85
N SER A 166 13.08 -2.15 -5.89
CA SER A 166 12.93 -2.61 -4.51
C SER A 166 11.48 -2.52 -4.05
N ILE A 167 11.04 -3.44 -3.21
CA ILE A 167 9.75 -3.39 -2.52
C ILE A 167 10.03 -2.98 -1.09
N ILE A 168 9.44 -1.86 -0.66
CA ILE A 168 9.58 -1.35 0.71
C ILE A 168 8.46 -1.95 1.58
N LEU A 169 8.85 -2.41 2.76
CA LEU A 169 7.93 -2.87 3.80
C LEU A 169 8.26 -2.13 5.10
N MET A 170 7.29 -1.42 5.64
CA MET A 170 7.41 -0.68 6.90
C MET A 170 6.84 -1.52 8.04
N THR A 171 7.63 -1.74 9.08
CA THR A 171 7.18 -2.46 10.28
C THR A 171 7.77 -1.82 11.53
N ALA A 172 7.05 -1.89 12.66
CA ALA A 172 7.56 -1.55 13.99
C ALA A 172 8.14 -2.77 14.73
N ALA A 173 7.97 -3.98 14.17
CA ALA A 173 8.49 -5.20 14.75
C ALA A 173 10.00 -5.37 14.50
N LEU A 174 10.65 -6.15 15.35
CA LEU A 174 12.02 -6.62 15.11
C LEU A 174 11.98 -7.68 14.00
N VAL A 175 12.71 -7.41 12.93
CA VAL A 175 12.78 -8.32 11.79
C VAL A 175 13.91 -9.31 11.98
N GLU A 176 13.60 -10.61 12.01
CA GLU A 176 14.58 -11.68 12.03
C GLU A 176 14.54 -12.48 10.72
N LYS A 177 15.67 -12.63 10.07
CA LYS A 177 15.83 -13.58 8.96
C LYS A 177 15.96 -14.99 9.54
N LYS A 178 14.99 -15.86 9.28
CA LYS A 178 15.03 -17.25 9.74
C LYS A 178 15.81 -18.14 8.77
N GLU A 179 15.45 -18.06 7.49
CA GLU A 179 16.10 -18.76 6.38
C GLU A 179 15.86 -17.99 5.09
N ASP A 180 16.38 -18.46 3.96
CA ASP A 180 16.21 -17.75 2.70
C ASP A 180 14.73 -17.66 2.30
N GLY A 181 14.26 -16.41 2.15
CA GLY A 181 12.86 -16.09 1.83
C GLY A 181 11.91 -16.09 3.02
N ILE A 182 12.37 -16.32 4.27
CA ILE A 182 11.54 -16.28 5.47
C ILE A 182 12.03 -15.21 6.43
N LEU A 183 11.13 -14.30 6.76
CA LEU A 183 11.30 -13.30 7.81
C LEU A 183 10.28 -13.56 8.92
N SER A 184 10.69 -13.35 10.17
CA SER A 184 9.81 -13.26 11.33
C SER A 184 9.71 -11.81 11.76
N LEU A 185 8.50 -11.37 12.10
CA LEU A 185 8.17 -10.05 12.63
C LEU A 185 7.63 -10.19 14.05
#